data_6b05733a7a17d676d20db92c847acb5a
#
_entry.id   6b05733a7a17d676d20db92c847acb5a
#
_cell.length_a   1.000
_cell.length_b   1.000
_cell.length_c   1.000
_cell.angle_alpha   90.00
_cell.angle_beta   90.00
_cell.angle_gamma   90.00
#
_symmetry.space_group_name_H-M   'P 1'
#
loop_
_entity.id
_entity.type
_entity.pdbx_description
1 polymer ?
#
loop_
_entity_poly.entity_id
_entity_poly.type
_entity_poly.pdbx_seq_one_letter_code
_entity_poly.pdbx_strand_id
1 'polypeptide(L)'
;MLFRSPMGGNRKGQARQLLNMFLVWAATGIWHGASWNFIAWGLYYFVLLTIEKIFLLKYLKKGKVWPHIYTLFFVVLGWGIFTANQPGAPLGLLLQKLFVPQGGISPVYYLRNYGVLLVLGCVCSSALPHWLWEKISKNTVAKLLVFALLTALCVCYVVAATNATALYANF
;
A
#
# COMPACT_ATOMS: atom_id res chain seq x y z
N MET A 1 -2.75 9.34 -19.89
CA MET A 1 -3.97 10.18 -19.65
C MET A 1 -5.28 9.52 -20.08
N LEU A 2 -5.31 8.19 -20.24
CA LEU A 2 -6.46 7.42 -20.76
C LEU A 2 -7.54 7.08 -19.73
N PHE A 3 -7.33 7.33 -18.44
CA PHE A 3 -8.28 7.03 -17.36
C PHE A 3 -8.94 8.27 -16.73
N ARG A 4 -8.96 9.41 -17.38
CA ARG A 4 -9.82 10.54 -16.99
C ARG A 4 -11.27 10.28 -17.41
N SER A 5 -11.68 9.19 -16.93
CA SER A 5 -12.97 8.68 -16.50
C SER A 5 -14.15 8.86 -17.46
N PRO A 6 -14.63 7.73 -18.00
CA PRO A 6 -16.00 7.62 -18.51
C PRO A 6 -17.04 8.08 -17.47
N MET A 7 -16.71 8.02 -16.17
CA MET A 7 -17.59 8.38 -15.06
C MET A 7 -17.57 9.87 -14.65
N GLY A 8 -16.87 10.74 -15.40
CA GLY A 8 -16.91 12.21 -15.22
C GLY A 8 -15.93 12.79 -14.19
N GLY A 9 -15.11 11.96 -13.51
CA GLY A 9 -14.06 12.41 -12.58
C GLY A 9 -14.52 13.48 -11.58
N ASN A 10 -13.69 14.51 -11.43
CA ASN A 10 -13.94 15.64 -10.50
C ASN A 10 -14.83 16.75 -11.11
N ARG A 11 -15.28 16.59 -12.37
CA ARG A 11 -15.99 17.67 -13.11
C ARG A 11 -17.49 17.75 -12.83
N LYS A 12 -18.09 16.70 -12.24
CA LYS A 12 -19.55 16.58 -12.05
C LYS A 12 -19.99 16.74 -10.58
N GLY A 13 -19.22 17.49 -9.78
CA GLY A 13 -19.59 17.78 -8.38
C GLY A 13 -19.10 16.73 -7.36
N GLN A 14 -19.15 17.09 -6.08
CA GLN A 14 -18.63 16.28 -4.96
C GLN A 14 -19.36 14.95 -4.82
N ALA A 15 -20.69 14.93 -4.94
CA ALA A 15 -21.48 13.70 -4.79
C ALA A 15 -21.07 12.63 -5.81
N ARG A 16 -20.87 13.02 -7.08
CA ARG A 16 -20.42 12.09 -8.12
C ARG A 16 -19.01 11.57 -7.86
N GLN A 17 -18.14 12.42 -7.33
CA GLN A 17 -16.77 12.01 -6.98
C GLN A 17 -16.75 11.03 -5.81
N LEU A 18 -17.58 11.24 -4.77
CA LEU A 18 -17.72 10.31 -3.66
C LEU A 18 -18.29 8.96 -4.12
N LEU A 19 -19.29 8.98 -5.00
CA LEU A 19 -19.83 7.76 -5.60
C LEU A 19 -18.75 6.99 -6.38
N ASN A 20 -17.99 7.69 -7.21
CA ASN A 20 -16.90 7.05 -7.97
C ASN A 20 -15.84 6.44 -7.03
N MET A 21 -15.50 7.15 -5.95
CA MET A 21 -14.56 6.67 -4.94
C MET A 21 -15.11 5.45 -4.20
N PHE A 22 -16.39 5.46 -3.83
CA PHE A 22 -17.07 4.32 -3.22
C PHE A 22 -17.03 3.10 -4.15
N LEU A 23 -17.41 3.26 -5.42
CA LEU A 23 -17.41 2.17 -6.39
C LEU A 23 -16.03 1.56 -6.60
N VAL A 24 -14.99 2.40 -6.69
CA VAL A 24 -13.62 1.93 -6.84
C VAL A 24 -13.18 1.11 -5.62
N TRP A 25 -13.38 1.63 -4.41
CA TRP A 25 -12.94 0.94 -3.20
C TRP A 25 -13.76 -0.31 -2.89
N ALA A 26 -15.08 -0.27 -3.15
CA ALA A 26 -15.94 -1.44 -3.03
C ALA A 26 -15.54 -2.54 -4.03
N ALA A 27 -15.33 -2.18 -5.29
CA ALA A 27 -14.88 -3.12 -6.32
C ALA A 27 -13.49 -3.69 -6.00
N THR A 28 -12.58 -2.86 -5.48
CA THR A 28 -11.24 -3.31 -5.06
C THR A 28 -11.33 -4.33 -3.92
N GLY A 29 -12.20 -4.06 -2.92
CA GLY A 29 -12.41 -5.00 -1.82
C GLY A 29 -12.98 -6.34 -2.31
N ILE A 30 -13.97 -6.32 -3.19
CA ILE A 30 -14.56 -7.54 -3.78
C ILE A 30 -13.55 -8.28 -4.65
N TRP A 31 -12.72 -7.55 -5.40
CA TRP A 31 -11.67 -8.14 -6.25
C TRP A 31 -10.62 -8.90 -5.44
N HIS A 32 -10.31 -8.46 -4.23
CA HIS A 32 -9.36 -9.13 -3.34
C HIS A 32 -9.89 -10.44 -2.75
N GLY A 33 -11.20 -10.72 -2.86
CA GLY A 33 -11.80 -11.98 -2.45
C GLY A 33 -13.17 -11.85 -1.82
N ALA A 34 -13.85 -12.98 -1.64
CA ALA A 34 -15.22 -13.05 -1.11
C ALA A 34 -15.31 -12.93 0.43
N SER A 35 -14.23 -12.56 1.11
CA SER A 35 -14.21 -12.48 2.57
C SER A 35 -14.60 -11.09 3.08
N TRP A 36 -15.30 -11.05 4.22
CA TRP A 36 -15.81 -9.82 4.82
C TRP A 36 -14.72 -8.81 5.20
N ASN A 37 -13.51 -9.26 5.52
CA ASN A 37 -12.38 -8.39 5.85
C ASN A 37 -11.94 -7.55 4.63
N PHE A 38 -11.99 -8.07 3.42
CA PHE A 38 -11.65 -7.33 2.20
C PHE A 38 -12.68 -6.26 1.88
N ILE A 39 -13.96 -6.57 2.10
CA ILE A 39 -15.05 -5.60 1.95
C ILE A 39 -14.91 -4.51 3.03
N ALA A 40 -14.67 -4.89 4.28
CA ALA A 40 -14.43 -3.95 5.37
C ALA A 40 -13.20 -3.07 5.11
N TRP A 41 -12.12 -3.62 4.57
CA TRP A 41 -10.93 -2.90 4.18
C TRP A 41 -11.20 -1.87 3.07
N GLY A 42 -11.94 -2.24 2.04
CA GLY A 42 -12.35 -1.31 0.98
C GLY A 42 -13.23 -0.18 1.51
N LEU A 43 -14.22 -0.49 2.35
CA LEU A 43 -15.08 0.50 2.99
C LEU A 43 -14.29 1.41 3.96
N TYR A 44 -13.34 0.86 4.70
CA TYR A 44 -12.45 1.61 5.58
C TYR A 44 -11.70 2.72 4.81
N TYR A 45 -11.06 2.39 3.69
CA TYR A 45 -10.37 3.39 2.88
C TYR A 45 -11.33 4.38 2.22
N PHE A 46 -12.49 3.93 1.78
CA PHE A 46 -13.50 4.86 1.26
C PHE A 46 -13.91 5.90 2.32
N VAL A 47 -14.22 5.47 3.54
CA VAL A 47 -14.61 6.35 4.64
C VAL A 47 -13.47 7.29 5.01
N LEU A 48 -12.26 6.74 5.18
CA LEU A 48 -11.07 7.51 5.52
C LEU A 48 -10.80 8.63 4.50
N LEU A 49 -10.74 8.28 3.22
CA LEU A 49 -10.51 9.25 2.14
C LEU A 49 -11.64 10.26 1.99
N THR A 50 -12.87 9.87 2.32
CA THR A 50 -14.03 10.79 2.34
C THR A 50 -13.84 11.83 3.45
N ILE A 51 -13.49 11.40 4.67
CA ILE A 51 -13.22 12.28 5.81
C ILE A 51 -12.04 13.20 5.51
N GLU A 52 -10.95 12.63 4.98
CA GLU A 52 -9.79 13.42 4.57
C GLU A 52 -10.18 14.52 3.60
N LYS A 53 -10.91 14.17 2.56
CA LYS A 53 -11.26 15.09 1.50
C LYS A 53 -12.19 16.22 1.97
N ILE A 54 -13.17 15.90 2.80
CA ILE A 54 -14.19 16.87 3.25
C ILE A 54 -13.64 17.75 4.35
N PHE A 55 -12.91 17.19 5.31
CA PHE A 55 -12.54 17.87 6.55
C PHE A 55 -11.02 18.04 6.74
N LEU A 56 -10.23 16.96 6.56
CA LEU A 56 -8.84 16.93 7.01
C LEU A 56 -7.84 17.50 6.00
N LEU A 57 -8.13 17.50 4.71
CA LEU A 57 -7.19 17.92 3.67
C LEU A 57 -6.63 19.32 3.91
N LYS A 58 -7.46 20.22 4.44
CA LYS A 58 -7.07 21.60 4.80
C LYS A 58 -5.98 21.63 5.90
N TYR A 59 -6.08 20.72 6.87
CA TYR A 59 -5.14 20.63 8.00
C TYR A 59 -3.89 19.85 7.63
N LEU A 60 -4.04 18.76 6.89
CA LEU A 60 -2.93 17.92 6.45
C LEU A 60 -1.96 18.69 5.54
N LYS A 61 -2.46 19.57 4.68
CA LYS A 61 -1.61 20.39 3.80
C LYS A 61 -0.72 21.39 4.54
N LYS A 62 -1.03 21.75 5.79
CA LYS A 62 -0.25 22.73 6.57
C LYS A 62 0.93 22.11 7.31
N GLY A 63 0.90 20.79 7.55
CA GLY A 63 1.94 20.10 8.31
C GLY A 63 3.00 19.48 7.39
N LYS A 64 4.26 19.44 7.85
CA LYS A 64 5.34 18.73 7.14
C LYS A 64 5.49 17.28 7.61
N VAL A 65 5.40 17.02 8.91
CA VAL A 65 5.64 15.71 9.52
C VAL A 65 4.33 14.99 9.86
N TRP A 66 3.37 15.73 10.42
CA TRP A 66 2.09 15.18 10.87
C TRP A 66 1.32 14.38 9.79
N PRO A 67 1.23 14.83 8.52
CA PRO A 67 0.56 14.05 7.48
C PRO A 67 1.18 12.68 7.27
N HIS A 68 2.51 12.54 7.39
CA HIS A 68 3.20 11.26 7.22
C HIS A 68 2.89 10.30 8.37
N ILE A 69 2.89 10.80 9.62
CA ILE A 69 2.52 10.00 10.80
C ILE A 69 1.07 9.55 10.69
N TYR A 70 0.17 10.45 10.35
CA TYR A 70 -1.25 10.17 10.11
C TYR A 70 -1.42 9.07 9.05
N THR A 71 -0.86 9.27 7.86
CA THR A 71 -0.98 8.31 6.77
C THR A 71 -0.42 6.95 7.15
N LEU A 72 0.79 6.90 7.76
CA LEU A 72 1.42 5.65 8.19
C LEU A 72 0.54 4.90 9.19
N PHE A 73 -0.01 5.60 10.19
CA PHE A 73 -0.89 5.01 11.19
C PHE A 73 -2.12 4.36 10.56
N PHE A 74 -2.82 5.09 9.70
CA PHE A 74 -4.03 4.57 9.05
C PHE A 74 -3.74 3.49 8.00
N VAL A 75 -2.60 3.54 7.34
CA VAL A 75 -2.16 2.47 6.43
C VAL A 75 -1.88 1.18 7.21
N VAL A 76 -1.18 1.25 8.35
CA VAL A 76 -0.92 0.07 9.20
C VAL A 76 -2.23 -0.53 9.73
N LEU A 77 -3.18 0.30 10.16
CA LEU A 77 -4.52 -0.18 10.56
C LEU A 77 -5.26 -0.85 9.39
N GLY A 78 -5.19 -0.26 8.20
CA GLY A 78 -5.77 -0.85 6.99
C GLY A 78 -5.20 -2.22 6.67
N TRP A 79 -3.89 -2.40 6.78
CA TRP A 79 -3.26 -3.72 6.64
C TRP A 79 -3.70 -4.69 7.73
N GLY A 80 -3.90 -4.22 8.97
CA GLY A 80 -4.47 -5.03 10.04
C GLY A 80 -5.85 -5.58 9.68
N ILE A 81 -6.75 -4.75 9.14
CA ILE A 81 -8.08 -5.20 8.67
C ILE A 81 -7.95 -6.21 7.53
N PHE A 82 -7.06 -5.95 6.57
CA PHE A 82 -6.83 -6.80 5.42
C PHE A 82 -6.40 -8.23 5.82
N THR A 83 -5.50 -8.34 6.79
CA THR A 83 -4.95 -9.62 7.26
C THR A 83 -5.80 -10.33 8.32
N ALA A 84 -6.87 -9.71 8.80
CA ALA A 84 -7.70 -10.24 9.89
C ALA A 84 -8.45 -11.56 9.57
N ASN A 85 -8.44 -12.01 8.32
CA ASN A 85 -9.08 -13.25 7.90
C ASN A 85 -8.18 -14.49 8.07
N GLN A 86 -6.98 -14.34 8.58
CA GLN A 86 -6.12 -15.49 8.84
C GLN A 86 -6.72 -16.36 9.96
N PRO A 87 -6.70 -17.71 9.82
CA PRO A 87 -7.16 -18.61 10.86
C PRO A 87 -6.47 -18.27 12.19
N GLY A 88 -7.25 -18.01 13.24
CA GLY A 88 -6.74 -17.64 14.56
C GLY A 88 -6.37 -16.17 14.78
N ALA A 89 -6.64 -15.30 13.82
CA ALA A 89 -6.38 -13.85 13.95
C ALA A 89 -7.64 -13.00 13.72
N PRO A 90 -8.70 -13.10 14.55
CA PRO A 90 -9.82 -12.20 14.48
C PRO A 90 -9.36 -10.75 14.67
N LEU A 91 -10.06 -9.81 14.03
CA LEU A 91 -9.70 -8.38 14.05
C LEU A 91 -9.41 -7.85 15.46
N GLY A 92 -10.20 -8.26 16.46
CA GLY A 92 -10.00 -7.85 17.85
C GLY A 92 -8.64 -8.30 18.41
N LEU A 93 -8.26 -9.55 18.17
CA LEU A 93 -6.96 -10.08 18.58
C LEU A 93 -5.79 -9.38 17.86
N LEU A 94 -5.98 -9.03 16.60
CA LEU A 94 -4.97 -8.31 15.80
C LEU A 94 -4.76 -6.90 16.35
N LEU A 95 -5.84 -6.17 16.65
CA LEU A 95 -5.78 -4.85 17.27
C LEU A 95 -5.14 -4.94 18.68
N GLN A 96 -5.52 -5.95 19.48
CA GLN A 96 -4.91 -6.17 20.77
C GLN A 96 -3.40 -6.39 20.65
N LYS A 97 -2.95 -7.25 19.71
CA LYS A 97 -1.52 -7.51 19.49
C LYS A 97 -0.76 -6.29 18.96
N LEU A 98 -1.43 -5.38 18.26
CA LEU A 98 -0.83 -4.16 17.74
C LEU A 98 -0.50 -3.16 18.87
N PHE A 99 -1.37 -3.10 19.91
CA PHE A 99 -1.26 -2.10 20.98
C PHE A 99 -0.75 -2.68 22.29
N VAL A 100 -0.83 -4.00 22.50
CA VAL A 100 -0.35 -4.66 23.70
C VAL A 100 0.91 -5.45 23.37
N PRO A 101 2.10 -5.08 23.91
CA PRO A 101 3.32 -5.85 23.72
C PRO A 101 3.12 -7.26 24.25
N GLN A 102 3.03 -8.23 23.37
CA GLN A 102 3.01 -9.64 23.72
C GLN A 102 4.43 -10.18 23.58
N GLY A 103 4.88 -10.95 24.56
CA GLY A 103 6.15 -11.66 24.46
C GLY A 103 6.19 -12.50 23.19
N GLY A 104 7.02 -12.12 22.26
CA GLY A 104 7.12 -12.75 20.94
C GLY A 104 8.54 -12.62 20.39
N ILE A 105 8.67 -12.80 19.08
CA ILE A 105 9.96 -12.69 18.41
C ILE A 105 10.48 -11.25 18.56
N SER A 106 11.73 -11.12 19.03
CA SER A 106 12.35 -9.81 19.26
C SER A 106 12.30 -8.92 18.01
N PRO A 107 12.03 -7.61 18.15
CA PRO A 107 12.13 -6.64 17.05
C PRO A 107 13.49 -6.69 16.34
N VAL A 108 14.55 -7.05 17.07
CA VAL A 108 15.90 -7.22 16.51
C VAL A 108 15.96 -8.35 15.48
N TYR A 109 15.20 -9.43 15.67
CA TYR A 109 15.10 -10.51 14.68
C TYR A 109 14.53 -10.00 13.35
N TYR A 110 13.45 -9.23 13.41
CA TYR A 110 12.86 -8.65 12.19
C TYR A 110 13.80 -7.63 11.53
N LEU A 111 14.45 -6.80 12.33
CA LEU A 111 15.41 -5.82 11.82
C LEU A 111 16.62 -6.51 11.16
N ARG A 112 17.10 -7.60 11.72
CA ARG A 112 18.19 -8.40 11.13
C ARG A 112 17.77 -9.04 9.80
N ASN A 113 16.55 -9.59 9.72
CA ASN A 113 16.09 -10.31 8.53
C ASN A 113 15.61 -9.38 7.41
N TYR A 114 14.97 -8.26 7.77
CA TYR A 114 14.36 -7.35 6.82
C TYR A 114 15.02 -5.97 6.76
N GLY A 115 16.09 -5.74 7.53
CA GLY A 115 16.75 -4.44 7.62
C GLY A 115 17.23 -3.93 6.26
N VAL A 116 17.81 -4.81 5.43
CA VAL A 116 18.23 -4.45 4.07
C VAL A 116 17.04 -3.98 3.22
N LEU A 117 15.91 -4.70 3.29
CA LEU A 117 14.70 -4.34 2.55
C LEU A 117 14.10 -3.01 3.07
N LEU A 118 14.15 -2.78 4.38
CA LEU A 118 13.71 -1.52 4.97
C LEU A 118 14.57 -0.34 4.50
N VAL A 119 15.89 -0.50 4.51
CA VAL A 119 16.81 0.53 4.01
C VAL A 119 16.59 0.79 2.53
N LEU A 120 16.46 -0.26 1.71
CA LEU A 120 16.14 -0.13 0.29
C LEU A 120 14.80 0.58 0.09
N GLY A 121 13.77 0.23 0.86
CA GLY A 121 12.48 0.90 0.83
C GLY A 121 12.59 2.39 1.14
N CYS A 122 13.33 2.77 2.18
CA CYS A 122 13.59 4.17 2.52
C CYS A 122 14.34 4.91 1.41
N VAL A 123 15.37 4.30 0.83
CA VAL A 123 16.13 4.87 -0.29
C VAL A 123 15.23 5.04 -1.50
N CYS A 124 14.44 4.02 -1.85
CA CYS A 124 13.52 4.07 -2.98
C CYS A 124 12.38 5.08 -2.80
N SER A 125 12.02 5.42 -1.57
CA SER A 125 11.02 6.44 -1.25
C SER A 125 11.58 7.87 -1.27
N SER A 126 12.91 8.03 -1.39
CA SER A 126 13.57 9.33 -1.45
C SER A 126 13.61 9.90 -2.88
N ALA A 127 14.14 11.11 -3.04
CA ALA A 127 14.39 11.72 -4.36
C ALA A 127 15.57 11.08 -5.11
N LEU A 128 16.38 10.24 -4.44
CA LEU A 128 17.60 9.66 -5.01
C LEU A 128 17.37 8.80 -6.25
N PRO A 129 16.38 7.86 -6.27
CA PRO A 129 16.11 7.06 -7.46
C PRO A 129 15.67 7.91 -8.66
N HIS A 130 14.89 8.96 -8.41
CA HIS A 130 14.47 9.87 -9.48
C HIS A 130 15.64 10.62 -10.08
N TRP A 131 16.52 11.17 -9.25
CA TRP A 131 17.74 11.85 -9.68
C TRP A 131 18.67 10.92 -10.46
N LEU A 132 18.88 9.68 -9.97
CA LEU A 132 19.67 8.67 -10.68
C LEU A 132 19.07 8.32 -12.03
N TRP A 133 17.73 8.14 -12.07
CA TRP A 133 17.00 7.83 -13.29
C TRP A 133 17.12 8.95 -14.33
N GLU A 134 16.99 10.20 -13.94
CA GLU A 134 17.17 11.34 -14.85
C GLU A 134 18.58 11.37 -15.48
N LYS A 135 19.59 10.98 -14.72
CA LYS A 135 20.98 10.90 -15.23
C LYS A 135 21.18 9.72 -16.20
N ILE A 136 20.64 8.55 -15.85
CA ILE A 136 20.77 7.31 -16.63
C ILE A 136 19.91 7.36 -17.90
N SER A 137 18.71 7.90 -17.82
CA SER A 137 17.73 7.90 -18.90
C SER A 137 18.14 8.71 -20.14
N LYS A 138 19.13 9.58 -19.99
CA LYS A 138 19.74 10.32 -21.11
C LYS A 138 20.48 9.41 -22.09
N ASN A 139 20.99 8.27 -21.62
CA ASN A 139 21.67 7.28 -22.45
C ASN A 139 20.73 6.09 -22.67
N THR A 140 20.33 5.88 -23.95
CA THR A 140 19.43 4.79 -24.32
C THR A 140 19.97 3.42 -23.98
N VAL A 141 21.26 3.19 -24.16
CA VAL A 141 21.92 1.91 -23.86
C VAL A 141 21.90 1.65 -22.35
N ALA A 142 22.28 2.66 -21.54
CA ALA A 142 22.25 2.55 -20.09
C ALA A 142 20.82 2.27 -19.57
N LYS A 143 19.82 2.93 -20.14
CA LYS A 143 18.41 2.68 -19.82
C LYS A 143 18.00 1.24 -20.09
N LEU A 144 18.34 0.69 -21.26
CA LEU A 144 18.02 -0.69 -21.63
C LEU A 144 18.72 -1.70 -20.72
N LEU A 145 20.00 -1.45 -20.37
CA LEU A 145 20.75 -2.31 -19.44
C LEU A 145 20.12 -2.33 -18.04
N VAL A 146 19.69 -1.17 -17.52
CA VAL A 146 19.01 -1.10 -16.22
C VAL A 146 17.69 -1.86 -16.27
N PHE A 147 16.88 -1.71 -17.33
CA PHE A 147 15.64 -2.46 -17.49
C PHE A 147 15.90 -3.97 -17.58
N ALA A 148 16.87 -4.40 -18.37
CA ALA A 148 17.23 -5.81 -18.50
C ALA A 148 17.68 -6.40 -17.15
N LEU A 149 18.53 -5.68 -16.41
CA LEU A 149 18.99 -6.08 -15.08
C LEU A 149 17.84 -6.20 -14.09
N LEU A 150 16.97 -5.19 -14.00
CA LEU A 150 15.82 -5.22 -13.09
C LEU A 150 14.87 -6.36 -13.45
N THR A 151 14.59 -6.57 -14.73
CA THR A 151 13.75 -7.69 -15.20
C THR A 151 14.38 -9.03 -14.83
N ALA A 152 15.68 -9.21 -15.07
CA ALA A 152 16.39 -10.43 -14.69
C ALA A 152 16.35 -10.69 -13.18
N LEU A 153 16.57 -9.66 -12.35
CA LEU A 153 16.47 -9.77 -10.90
C LEU A 153 15.04 -10.14 -10.44
N CYS A 154 14.01 -9.54 -11.05
CA CYS A 154 12.61 -9.90 -10.75
C CYS A 154 12.32 -11.36 -11.12
N VAL A 155 12.75 -11.81 -12.30
CA VAL A 155 12.57 -13.20 -12.73
C VAL A 155 13.31 -14.16 -11.80
N CYS A 156 14.59 -13.88 -11.48
CA CYS A 156 15.37 -14.69 -10.54
C CYS A 156 14.67 -14.77 -9.16
N TYR A 157 14.17 -13.65 -8.66
CA TYR A 157 13.45 -13.63 -7.39
C TYR A 157 12.17 -14.47 -7.43
N VAL A 158 11.36 -14.35 -8.49
CA VAL A 158 10.13 -15.12 -8.66
C VAL A 158 10.43 -16.62 -8.78
N VAL A 159 11.47 -16.99 -9.54
CA VAL A 159 11.88 -18.41 -9.70
C VAL A 159 12.45 -18.97 -8.40
N ALA A 160 13.24 -18.19 -7.67
CA ALA A 160 13.83 -18.59 -6.39
C ALA A 160 12.82 -18.60 -5.24
N ALA A 161 11.68 -17.92 -5.37
CA ALA A 161 10.61 -17.89 -4.38
C ALA A 161 9.86 -19.23 -4.42
N THR A 162 10.41 -20.27 -3.80
CA THR A 162 9.78 -21.58 -3.63
C THR A 162 8.51 -21.54 -2.77
N ASN A 163 8.35 -20.50 -2.00
CA ASN A 163 7.15 -20.15 -1.24
C ASN A 163 6.39 -19.03 -1.98
N ALA A 164 5.97 -19.31 -3.21
CA ALA A 164 4.83 -18.61 -3.75
C ALA A 164 3.60 -19.06 -2.95
N THR A 165 3.56 -18.74 -1.68
CA THR A 165 2.32 -18.55 -0.98
C THR A 165 1.67 -17.41 -1.69
N ALA A 166 1.05 -17.72 -2.80
CA ALA A 166 0.10 -16.84 -3.36
C ALA A 166 -0.79 -16.44 -2.18
N LEU A 167 -0.67 -15.17 -1.75
CA LEU A 167 -1.65 -14.55 -0.88
C LEU A 167 -3.06 -14.79 -1.45
N TYR A 168 -3.12 -15.27 -2.68
CA TYR A 168 -4.26 -15.55 -3.54
C TYR A 168 -4.46 -17.02 -3.90
N ALA A 169 -3.64 -17.96 -3.42
CA ALA A 169 -3.79 -19.38 -3.76
C ALA A 169 -4.80 -20.13 -2.90
N ASN A 170 -5.45 -19.47 -1.96
CA ASN A 170 -6.49 -20.02 -1.11
C ASN A 170 -7.89 -19.46 -1.45
N PHE A 171 -8.14 -19.21 -2.71
CA PHE A 171 -9.48 -18.91 -3.22
C PHE A 171 -10.13 -20.13 -3.82
#